data_46745d0bea3409ddcf86abae397199db
#
_entry.id   46745d0bea3409ddcf86abae397199db
#
_cell.length_a   1.000
_cell.length_b   1.000
_cell.length_c   1.000
_cell.angle_alpha   90.00
_cell.angle_beta   90.00
_cell.angle_gamma   90.00
#
_symmetry.space_group_name_H-M   'P 1'
#
loop_
_entity.id
_entity.type
_entity.pdbx_description
1 polymer ?
#
loop_
_entity_poly.entity_id
_entity_poly.type
_entity_poly.pdbx_seq_one_letter_code
_entity_poly.pdbx_strand_id
1 'polypeptide(L)'
;MNNFVYHNPTKLVFGKGQIARLAKLIPAGKKIMITFGGGSVRRNGIYDQVVKALEGRDWVEFWGIEPNPSVETVREAIALGREHGSEFLLAVGGGSVIDGTKLIAAGLLYDGDPWEIVLKGQADKTVPLGTVLTMSATGSEMNNGSVISCHETKEKFPFNGDYPLFSILDPEALFSLPQKQIAYGLADTYVHVLEQYMTTPGQSRLMDRWAEGILHTVIEIAPRIRENQHDYAVMSEYMLAATLALNDMIRMGVAQDWATHMIGHELTALHGLTHGATLAIVINGTLRVLRGQKRGKLLQYGERIWGITDGSDEERIERTIAANEEFFRSLGLSTHLSQEDIGETTIAEIERRFNAAGSRFGEARNVDGAMARRILEACL
;
A
#
# COMPACT_ATOMS: atom_id res chain seq x y z
N MET A 1 -16.46 8.51 -18.38
CA MET A 1 -15.03 8.13 -18.29
C MET A 1 -14.21 9.34 -18.62
N ASN A 2 -13.24 9.67 -17.76
CA ASN A 2 -12.31 10.79 -17.97
C ASN A 2 -11.21 10.41 -18.96
N ASN A 3 -10.52 11.39 -19.56
CA ASN A 3 -9.31 11.14 -20.34
C ASN A 3 -8.21 10.64 -19.41
N PHE A 4 -7.41 9.69 -19.87
CA PHE A 4 -6.28 9.14 -19.12
C PHE A 4 -5.14 8.73 -20.02
N VAL A 5 -3.95 8.61 -19.45
CA VAL A 5 -2.79 7.91 -20.01
C VAL A 5 -2.46 6.79 -19.05
N TYR A 6 -2.34 5.57 -19.58
CA TYR A 6 -1.85 4.42 -18.83
C TYR A 6 -0.48 4.02 -19.34
N HIS A 7 0.48 3.97 -18.45
CA HIS A 7 1.84 3.50 -18.74
C HIS A 7 2.41 2.85 -17.50
N ASN A 8 2.67 1.55 -17.55
CA ASN A 8 3.35 0.81 -16.51
C ASN A 8 4.52 0.04 -17.12
N PRO A 9 5.75 0.55 -16.98
CA PRO A 9 6.94 -0.03 -17.63
C PRO A 9 7.51 -1.23 -16.87
N THR A 10 7.01 -1.55 -15.66
CA THR A 10 7.56 -2.58 -14.82
C THR A 10 7.39 -3.97 -15.41
N LYS A 11 8.48 -4.70 -15.60
CA LYS A 11 8.45 -6.11 -16.00
C LYS A 11 8.06 -6.96 -14.79
N LEU A 12 6.87 -7.50 -14.78
CA LEU A 12 6.41 -8.44 -13.78
C LEU A 12 6.96 -9.84 -14.05
N VAL A 13 7.69 -10.41 -13.08
CA VAL A 13 8.31 -11.76 -13.15
C VAL A 13 7.69 -12.60 -12.04
N PHE A 14 6.69 -13.38 -12.39
CA PHE A 14 5.88 -14.12 -11.42
C PHE A 14 6.18 -15.61 -11.43
N GLY A 15 6.17 -16.22 -10.24
CA GLY A 15 6.19 -17.66 -10.03
C GLY A 15 7.35 -18.18 -9.20
N LYS A 16 7.28 -19.45 -8.85
CA LYS A 16 8.27 -20.17 -8.04
C LYS A 16 9.66 -20.13 -8.65
N GLY A 17 10.66 -19.84 -7.82
CA GLY A 17 12.08 -19.87 -8.19
C GLY A 17 12.53 -18.75 -9.13
N GLN A 18 11.71 -17.72 -9.34
CA GLN A 18 12.06 -16.64 -10.27
C GLN A 18 13.17 -15.71 -9.75
N ILE A 19 13.52 -15.75 -8.47
CA ILE A 19 14.66 -14.98 -7.90
C ILE A 19 15.96 -15.32 -8.63
N ALA A 20 16.15 -16.56 -9.09
CA ALA A 20 17.31 -16.97 -9.86
C ALA A 20 17.54 -16.17 -11.17
N ARG A 21 16.53 -15.43 -11.64
CA ARG A 21 16.62 -14.57 -12.85
C ARG A 21 17.31 -13.21 -12.60
N LEU A 22 17.60 -12.83 -11.35
CA LEU A 22 18.19 -11.54 -11.00
C LEU A 22 19.44 -11.22 -11.84
N ALA A 23 20.35 -12.19 -12.03
CA ALA A 23 21.55 -12.01 -12.83
C ALA A 23 21.28 -11.54 -14.29
N LYS A 24 20.11 -11.90 -14.86
CA LYS A 24 19.68 -11.51 -16.22
C LYS A 24 18.83 -10.25 -16.25
N LEU A 25 18.22 -9.88 -15.11
CA LEU A 25 17.32 -8.73 -15.02
C LEU A 25 18.07 -7.46 -14.67
N ILE A 26 19.11 -7.56 -13.86
CA ILE A 26 19.96 -6.41 -13.48
C ILE A 26 20.99 -6.18 -14.58
N PRO A 27 21.11 -4.95 -15.13
CA PRO A 27 22.10 -4.62 -16.14
C PRO A 27 23.53 -5.01 -15.72
N ALA A 28 24.31 -5.56 -16.66
CA ALA A 28 25.68 -5.99 -16.40
C ALA A 28 26.58 -4.80 -16.03
N GLY A 29 27.60 -5.05 -15.18
CA GLY A 29 28.62 -4.06 -14.80
C GLY A 29 28.16 -2.99 -13.82
N LYS A 30 26.89 -2.99 -13.39
CA LYS A 30 26.38 -2.02 -12.40
C LYS A 30 26.79 -2.41 -11.00
N LYS A 31 27.19 -1.42 -10.19
CA LYS A 31 27.33 -1.52 -8.75
C LYS A 31 25.94 -1.50 -8.11
N ILE A 32 25.65 -2.51 -7.31
CA ILE A 32 24.31 -2.77 -6.77
C ILE A 32 24.28 -2.41 -5.28
N MET A 33 23.24 -1.71 -4.85
CA MET A 33 22.90 -1.67 -3.43
C MET A 33 21.64 -2.48 -3.21
N ILE A 34 21.72 -3.46 -2.31
CA ILE A 34 20.58 -4.30 -1.93
C ILE A 34 20.02 -3.77 -0.61
N THR A 35 18.73 -3.46 -0.59
CA THR A 35 18.05 -2.93 0.59
C THR A 35 17.13 -3.98 1.21
N PHE A 36 17.16 -4.07 2.54
CA PHE A 36 16.42 -5.05 3.32
C PHE A 36 15.72 -4.40 4.52
N GLY A 37 14.69 -5.06 5.03
CA GLY A 37 14.05 -4.74 6.30
C GLY A 37 14.73 -5.40 7.50
N GLY A 38 13.94 -5.84 8.48
CA GLY A 38 14.39 -6.39 9.76
C GLY A 38 14.94 -7.83 9.76
N GLY A 39 15.32 -8.39 8.60
CA GLY A 39 16.06 -9.66 8.52
C GLY A 39 15.21 -10.93 8.41
N SER A 40 13.89 -10.85 8.22
CA SER A 40 13.04 -12.04 7.98
C SER A 40 13.49 -12.85 6.76
N VAL A 41 14.01 -12.19 5.73
CA VAL A 41 14.49 -12.80 4.48
C VAL A 41 15.67 -13.77 4.68
N ARG A 42 16.44 -13.64 5.77
CA ARG A 42 17.49 -14.60 6.13
C ARG A 42 16.91 -15.91 6.66
N ARG A 43 15.79 -15.82 7.39
CA ARG A 43 15.14 -17.00 8.01
C ARG A 43 14.33 -17.82 7.03
N ASN A 44 13.82 -17.22 5.96
CA ASN A 44 12.99 -17.91 4.95
C ASN A 44 13.75 -18.29 3.67
N GLY A 45 15.07 -18.10 3.65
CA GLY A 45 15.94 -18.50 2.55
C GLY A 45 15.89 -17.60 1.30
N ILE A 46 15.15 -16.48 1.33
CA ILE A 46 15.14 -15.52 0.21
C ILE A 46 16.49 -14.84 0.06
N TYR A 47 17.13 -14.47 1.18
CA TYR A 47 18.46 -13.88 1.19
C TYR A 47 19.48 -14.76 0.44
N ASP A 48 19.54 -16.07 0.76
CA ASP A 48 20.47 -17.00 0.13
C ASP A 48 20.23 -17.12 -1.38
N GLN A 49 18.97 -17.12 -1.80
CA GLN A 49 18.61 -17.13 -3.22
C GLN A 49 19.08 -15.85 -3.94
N VAL A 50 18.91 -14.68 -3.31
CA VAL A 50 19.35 -13.39 -3.88
C VAL A 50 20.87 -13.34 -4.00
N VAL A 51 21.61 -13.68 -2.92
CA VAL A 51 23.09 -13.69 -2.92
C VAL A 51 23.62 -14.67 -3.96
N LYS A 52 23.07 -15.87 -4.04
CA LYS A 52 23.44 -16.85 -5.05
C LYS A 52 23.19 -16.35 -6.47
N ALA A 53 22.09 -15.67 -6.72
CA ALA A 53 21.75 -15.13 -8.03
C ALA A 53 22.65 -13.96 -8.45
N LEU A 54 23.29 -13.29 -7.49
CA LEU A 54 24.20 -12.16 -7.69
C LEU A 54 25.68 -12.53 -7.53
N GLU A 55 26.00 -13.81 -7.46
CA GLU A 55 27.41 -14.28 -7.36
C GLU A 55 28.27 -13.66 -8.46
N GLY A 56 29.44 -13.11 -8.09
CA GLY A 56 30.36 -12.42 -8.99
C GLY A 56 29.96 -11.00 -9.38
N ARG A 57 28.90 -10.43 -8.81
CA ARG A 57 28.51 -9.02 -8.98
C ARG A 57 29.09 -8.17 -7.85
N ASP A 58 29.29 -6.88 -8.13
CA ASP A 58 29.71 -5.88 -7.13
C ASP A 58 28.45 -5.32 -6.43
N TRP A 59 28.32 -5.56 -5.12
CA TRP A 59 27.16 -5.12 -4.34
C TRP A 59 27.48 -4.82 -2.89
N VAL A 60 26.66 -3.95 -2.29
CA VAL A 60 26.64 -3.61 -0.86
C VAL A 60 25.24 -3.82 -0.29
N GLU A 61 25.12 -4.14 0.99
CA GLU A 61 23.86 -4.34 1.70
C GLU A 61 23.52 -3.15 2.60
N PHE A 62 22.26 -2.75 2.61
CA PHE A 62 21.69 -1.90 3.64
C PHE A 62 20.54 -2.62 4.32
N TRP A 63 20.61 -2.71 5.64
CA TRP A 63 19.62 -3.38 6.48
C TRP A 63 18.93 -2.39 7.41
N GLY A 64 17.68 -2.70 7.78
CA GLY A 64 16.97 -1.98 8.84
C GLY A 64 15.89 -1.03 8.33
N ILE A 65 15.50 -1.09 7.05
CA ILE A 65 14.32 -0.34 6.61
C ILE A 65 13.10 -0.87 7.37
N GLU A 66 12.56 -0.04 8.23
CA GLU A 66 11.47 -0.36 9.13
C GLU A 66 10.09 -0.32 8.45
N PRO A 67 9.06 -0.94 9.04
CA PRO A 67 7.68 -0.67 8.65
C PRO A 67 7.36 0.83 8.75
N ASN A 68 6.71 1.41 7.74
CA ASN A 68 6.55 2.85 7.58
C ASN A 68 7.91 3.56 7.50
N PRO A 69 8.68 3.37 6.42
CA PRO A 69 10.07 3.77 6.33
C PRO A 69 10.26 5.25 6.62
N SER A 70 11.29 5.56 7.38
CA SER A 70 11.59 6.94 7.78
C SER A 70 12.65 7.58 6.92
N VAL A 71 12.58 8.91 6.80
CA VAL A 71 13.63 9.68 6.12
C VAL A 71 14.96 9.59 6.84
N GLU A 72 14.94 9.41 8.16
CA GLU A 72 16.13 9.24 8.99
C GLU A 72 16.93 7.99 8.53
N THR A 73 16.28 6.83 8.44
CA THR A 73 16.89 5.59 7.93
C THR A 73 17.31 5.72 6.47
N VAL A 74 16.54 6.42 5.64
CA VAL A 74 16.87 6.65 4.23
C VAL A 74 18.13 7.49 4.07
N ARG A 75 18.37 8.50 4.92
CA ARG A 75 19.61 9.31 4.90
C ARG A 75 20.87 8.44 5.09
N GLU A 76 20.82 7.49 6.01
CA GLU A 76 21.93 6.55 6.24
C GLU A 76 22.17 5.67 5.01
N ALA A 77 21.12 5.16 4.42
CA ALA A 77 21.20 4.35 3.21
C ALA A 77 21.77 5.14 2.01
N ILE A 78 21.38 6.40 1.84
CA ILE A 78 21.92 7.27 0.79
C ILE A 78 23.42 7.50 0.98
N ALA A 79 23.87 7.72 2.22
CA ALA A 79 25.29 7.89 2.53
C ALA A 79 26.11 6.66 2.12
N LEU A 80 25.66 5.45 2.51
CA LEU A 80 26.29 4.19 2.13
C LEU A 80 26.28 3.98 0.61
N GLY A 81 25.15 4.27 -0.05
CA GLY A 81 25.04 4.11 -1.50
C GLY A 81 25.96 5.05 -2.30
N ARG A 82 26.17 6.27 -1.80
CA ARG A 82 27.13 7.23 -2.39
C ARG A 82 28.59 6.77 -2.18
N GLU A 83 28.93 6.30 -0.99
CA GLU A 83 30.26 5.76 -0.69
C GLU A 83 30.62 4.58 -1.60
N HIS A 84 29.68 3.65 -1.78
CA HIS A 84 29.83 2.50 -2.69
C HIS A 84 29.82 2.91 -4.18
N GLY A 85 29.21 4.03 -4.52
CA GLY A 85 28.96 4.47 -5.90
C GLY A 85 27.87 3.63 -6.57
N SER A 86 26.78 3.36 -5.86
CA SER A 86 25.67 2.49 -6.33
C SER A 86 24.98 3.07 -7.54
N GLU A 87 24.83 2.26 -8.59
CA GLU A 87 24.23 2.61 -9.90
C GLU A 87 22.92 1.87 -10.16
N PHE A 88 22.58 0.90 -9.30
CA PHE A 88 21.35 0.11 -9.34
C PHE A 88 20.92 -0.26 -7.92
N LEU A 89 19.62 -0.19 -7.63
CA LEU A 89 19.08 -0.60 -6.35
C LEU A 89 18.23 -1.87 -6.50
N LEU A 90 18.35 -2.78 -5.52
CA LEU A 90 17.51 -3.97 -5.43
C LEU A 90 16.79 -3.99 -4.09
N ALA A 91 15.49 -3.71 -4.09
CA ALA A 91 14.66 -3.83 -2.90
C ALA A 91 14.27 -5.29 -2.66
N VAL A 92 14.65 -5.86 -1.53
CA VAL A 92 14.26 -7.23 -1.13
C VAL A 92 13.45 -7.15 0.15
N GLY A 93 12.13 -7.07 0.01
CA GLY A 93 11.24 -6.83 1.14
C GLY A 93 9.77 -6.63 0.73
N GLY A 94 8.98 -6.16 1.67
CA GLY A 94 7.62 -5.70 1.43
C GLY A 94 7.57 -4.25 0.96
N GLY A 95 6.36 -3.67 0.89
CA GLY A 95 6.12 -2.31 0.44
C GLY A 95 6.99 -1.26 1.11
N SER A 96 7.19 -1.34 2.42
CA SER A 96 8.04 -0.38 3.16
C SER A 96 9.49 -0.37 2.68
N VAL A 97 10.07 -1.54 2.40
CA VAL A 97 11.43 -1.63 1.84
C VAL A 97 11.48 -1.04 0.44
N ILE A 98 10.46 -1.30 -0.38
CA ILE A 98 10.37 -0.77 -1.74
C ILE A 98 10.20 0.75 -1.71
N ASP A 99 9.34 1.26 -0.83
CA ASP A 99 9.10 2.70 -0.66
C ASP A 99 10.38 3.44 -0.22
N GLY A 100 11.05 2.93 0.83
CA GLY A 100 12.34 3.46 1.26
C GLY A 100 13.38 3.44 0.13
N THR A 101 13.42 2.35 -0.65
CA THR A 101 14.34 2.20 -1.78
C THR A 101 14.07 3.21 -2.90
N LYS A 102 12.80 3.54 -3.18
CA LYS A 102 12.44 4.59 -4.15
C LYS A 102 12.97 5.96 -3.71
N LEU A 103 12.90 6.29 -2.41
CA LEU A 103 13.47 7.54 -1.91
C LEU A 103 15.00 7.50 -1.91
N ILE A 104 15.63 6.36 -1.58
CA ILE A 104 17.08 6.18 -1.72
C ILE A 104 17.50 6.41 -3.16
N ALA A 105 16.76 5.84 -4.14
CA ALA A 105 17.05 5.98 -5.56
C ALA A 105 17.04 7.45 -6.02
N ALA A 106 16.10 8.24 -5.53
CA ALA A 106 16.03 9.67 -5.78
C ALA A 106 17.13 10.43 -5.04
N GLY A 107 17.34 10.13 -3.76
CA GLY A 107 18.29 10.79 -2.89
C GLY A 107 19.75 10.60 -3.29
N LEU A 108 20.11 9.49 -3.96
CA LEU A 108 21.46 9.28 -4.48
C LEU A 108 21.86 10.34 -5.53
N LEU A 109 20.90 10.90 -6.24
CA LEU A 109 21.10 11.91 -7.30
C LEU A 109 20.66 13.33 -6.89
N TYR A 110 20.30 13.53 -5.61
CA TYR A 110 19.83 14.80 -5.08
C TYR A 110 20.82 15.37 -4.07
N ASP A 111 21.28 16.61 -4.24
CA ASP A 111 22.29 17.22 -3.38
C ASP A 111 21.74 17.74 -2.04
N GLY A 112 20.41 17.91 -1.92
CA GLY A 112 19.72 18.38 -0.71
C GLY A 112 19.30 17.25 0.23
N ASP A 113 18.45 17.59 1.20
CA ASP A 113 17.86 16.61 2.12
C ASP A 113 16.75 15.80 1.40
N PRO A 114 16.74 14.47 1.49
CA PRO A 114 15.73 13.64 0.82
C PRO A 114 14.29 13.93 1.27
N TRP A 115 14.08 14.53 2.45
CA TRP A 115 12.75 14.96 2.89
C TRP A 115 12.16 16.06 1.99
N GLU A 116 12.99 16.90 1.40
CA GLU A 116 12.56 17.92 0.44
C GLU A 116 11.91 17.30 -0.81
N ILE A 117 12.40 16.13 -1.24
CA ILE A 117 11.79 15.37 -2.35
C ILE A 117 10.37 14.93 -1.97
N VAL A 118 10.21 14.43 -0.73
CA VAL A 118 8.91 14.01 -0.21
C VAL A 118 7.94 15.20 -0.11
N LEU A 119 8.39 16.33 0.43
CA LEU A 119 7.57 17.55 0.53
C LEU A 119 7.20 18.13 -0.84
N LYS A 120 8.08 18.00 -1.85
CA LYS A 120 7.78 18.35 -3.24
C LYS A 120 6.75 17.41 -3.87
N GLY A 121 6.60 16.19 -3.34
CA GLY A 121 5.68 15.16 -3.83
C GLY A 121 6.16 14.41 -5.07
N GLN A 122 7.35 14.69 -5.59
CA GLN A 122 7.90 14.04 -6.79
C GLN A 122 9.42 14.13 -6.84
N ALA A 123 10.06 13.05 -7.27
CA ALA A 123 11.48 13.01 -7.62
C ALA A 123 11.71 13.49 -9.08
N ASP A 124 12.78 14.24 -9.30
CA ASP A 124 13.16 14.70 -10.65
C ASP A 124 13.95 13.62 -11.41
N LYS A 125 14.78 12.86 -10.69
CA LYS A 125 15.64 11.78 -11.24
C LYS A 125 15.83 10.70 -10.19
N THR A 126 16.02 9.47 -10.63
CA THR A 126 16.29 8.32 -9.77
C THR A 126 17.36 7.41 -10.37
N VAL A 127 18.08 6.71 -9.51
CA VAL A 127 18.85 5.53 -9.91
C VAL A 127 17.85 4.40 -10.20
N PRO A 128 18.05 3.61 -11.28
CA PRO A 128 17.13 2.51 -11.58
C PRO A 128 17.09 1.47 -10.47
N LEU A 129 15.89 0.90 -10.26
CA LEU A 129 15.68 -0.12 -9.22
C LEU A 129 14.90 -1.33 -9.75
N GLY A 130 15.07 -2.44 -9.07
CA GLY A 130 14.25 -3.66 -9.20
C GLY A 130 13.80 -4.15 -7.83
N THR A 131 12.83 -5.07 -7.78
CA THR A 131 12.29 -5.57 -6.52
C THR A 131 12.21 -7.09 -6.47
N VAL A 132 12.35 -7.65 -5.28
CA VAL A 132 11.94 -8.99 -4.89
C VAL A 132 10.93 -8.85 -3.77
N LEU A 133 9.66 -9.06 -4.09
CA LEU A 133 8.56 -8.86 -3.16
C LEU A 133 8.49 -9.99 -2.14
N THR A 134 8.42 -9.66 -0.85
CA THR A 134 8.33 -10.64 0.25
C THR A 134 7.10 -10.48 1.13
N MET A 135 6.32 -9.44 0.92
CA MET A 135 5.04 -9.17 1.58
C MET A 135 4.15 -8.35 0.64
N SER A 136 2.99 -8.89 0.31
CA SER A 136 2.02 -8.26 -0.59
C SER A 136 1.03 -7.41 0.19
N ALA A 137 0.87 -6.16 -0.23
CA ALA A 137 -0.09 -5.20 0.34
C ALA A 137 -0.22 -3.96 -0.57
N THR A 138 0.85 -3.16 -0.65
CA THR A 138 0.87 -1.78 -1.16
C THR A 138 0.91 -1.66 -2.68
N GLY A 139 1.17 -2.74 -3.43
CA GLY A 139 1.41 -2.67 -4.88
C GLY A 139 2.64 -1.84 -5.28
N SER A 140 3.50 -1.43 -4.32
CA SER A 140 4.67 -0.58 -4.57
C SER A 140 5.66 -1.19 -5.56
N GLU A 141 5.67 -2.50 -5.69
CA GLU A 141 6.47 -3.23 -6.67
C GLU A 141 6.04 -2.97 -8.13
N MET A 142 4.85 -2.41 -8.34
CA MET A 142 4.33 -2.16 -9.68
C MET A 142 3.67 -0.79 -9.84
N ASN A 143 4.08 0.19 -9.03
CA ASN A 143 3.72 1.60 -9.16
C ASN A 143 4.94 2.50 -8.89
N ASN A 144 4.79 3.79 -9.10
CA ASN A 144 5.84 4.78 -8.82
C ASN A 144 5.63 5.54 -7.50
N GLY A 145 4.54 5.28 -6.79
CA GLY A 145 4.24 5.88 -5.50
C GLY A 145 5.15 5.32 -4.38
N SER A 146 5.37 6.13 -3.38
CA SER A 146 6.07 5.79 -2.15
C SER A 146 5.55 6.65 -1.01
N VAL A 147 5.54 6.14 0.21
CA VAL A 147 5.09 6.88 1.40
C VAL A 147 6.17 6.81 2.46
N ILE A 148 6.66 7.98 2.90
CA ILE A 148 7.77 8.11 3.85
C ILE A 148 7.32 8.85 5.10
N SER A 149 7.78 8.39 6.24
CA SER A 149 7.60 9.03 7.54
C SER A 149 8.78 9.95 7.87
N CYS A 150 8.53 10.97 8.67
CA CYS A 150 9.54 11.74 9.39
C CYS A 150 9.23 11.63 10.88
N HIS A 151 10.10 11.01 11.65
CA HIS A 151 9.88 10.80 13.08
C HIS A 151 10.03 12.11 13.87
N GLU A 152 10.93 12.99 13.42
CA GLU A 152 11.18 14.29 14.06
C GLU A 152 9.91 15.16 14.07
N THR A 153 9.23 15.25 12.92
CA THR A 153 8.02 16.08 12.78
C THR A 153 6.72 15.31 13.00
N LYS A 154 6.79 13.96 13.13
CA LYS A 154 5.65 13.05 13.19
C LYS A 154 4.71 13.23 11.98
N GLU A 155 5.31 13.26 10.80
CA GLU A 155 4.60 13.41 9.53
C GLU A 155 4.78 12.15 8.67
N LYS A 156 3.84 11.92 7.76
CA LYS A 156 3.89 10.82 6.80
C LYS A 156 3.24 11.27 5.50
N PHE A 157 4.05 11.40 4.44
CA PHE A 157 3.61 11.93 3.17
C PHE A 157 3.95 11.02 1.99
N PRO A 158 3.07 11.00 0.95
CA PRO A 158 3.36 10.33 -0.31
C PRO A 158 4.24 11.20 -1.21
N PHE A 159 5.06 10.54 -2.03
CA PHE A 159 5.72 11.15 -3.18
C PHE A 159 5.76 10.16 -4.35
N ASN A 160 6.03 10.65 -5.55
CA ASN A 160 6.24 9.83 -6.73
C ASN A 160 7.74 9.76 -7.08
N GLY A 161 8.26 8.54 -7.11
CA GLY A 161 9.57 8.22 -7.67
C GLY A 161 9.43 7.67 -9.09
N ASP A 162 10.30 6.71 -9.45
CA ASP A 162 10.19 5.93 -10.68
C ASP A 162 9.57 4.55 -10.43
N TYR A 163 9.06 3.96 -11.50
CA TYR A 163 8.65 2.57 -11.51
C TYR A 163 9.87 1.64 -11.40
N PRO A 164 9.78 0.51 -10.68
CA PRO A 164 10.79 -0.53 -10.78
C PRO A 164 10.94 -1.03 -12.23
N LEU A 165 12.16 -1.27 -12.68
CA LEU A 165 12.41 -1.88 -14.00
C LEU A 165 11.84 -3.30 -14.09
N PHE A 166 11.88 -4.01 -12.98
CA PHE A 166 11.28 -5.33 -12.84
C PHE A 166 10.89 -5.58 -11.39
N SER A 167 9.92 -6.49 -11.22
CA SER A 167 9.53 -6.98 -9.90
C SER A 167 9.37 -8.48 -9.94
N ILE A 168 10.07 -9.18 -9.04
CA ILE A 168 9.99 -10.63 -8.87
C ILE A 168 8.98 -10.93 -7.78
N LEU A 169 7.98 -11.71 -8.13
CA LEU A 169 6.88 -12.14 -7.29
C LEU A 169 6.89 -13.67 -7.20
N ASP A 170 7.42 -14.20 -6.11
CA ASP A 170 7.36 -15.63 -5.79
C ASP A 170 6.39 -15.86 -4.63
N PRO A 171 5.22 -16.47 -4.86
CA PRO A 171 4.22 -16.70 -3.80
C PRO A 171 4.74 -17.46 -2.59
N GLU A 172 5.78 -18.30 -2.73
CA GLU A 172 6.41 -19.00 -1.60
C GLU A 172 7.06 -18.04 -0.60
N ALA A 173 7.41 -16.80 -1.02
CA ALA A 173 7.93 -15.77 -0.12
C ALA A 173 6.92 -15.39 0.99
N LEU A 174 5.64 -15.58 0.74
CA LEU A 174 4.56 -15.25 1.67
C LEU A 174 4.30 -16.33 2.72
N PHE A 175 4.80 -17.56 2.52
CA PHE A 175 4.51 -18.69 3.40
C PHE A 175 5.01 -18.53 4.84
N SER A 176 6.05 -17.72 5.02
CA SER A 176 6.66 -17.48 6.33
C SER A 176 6.14 -16.23 7.05
N LEU A 177 5.20 -15.51 6.46
CA LEU A 177 4.65 -14.29 7.07
C LEU A 177 3.78 -14.63 8.30
N PRO A 178 3.84 -13.84 9.37
CA PRO A 178 2.85 -13.93 10.44
C PRO A 178 1.42 -13.69 9.89
N GLN A 179 0.46 -14.46 10.37
CA GLN A 179 -0.97 -14.34 9.96
C GLN A 179 -1.49 -12.90 10.11
N LYS A 180 -1.06 -12.20 11.15
CA LYS A 180 -1.45 -10.80 11.37
C LYS A 180 -0.94 -9.86 10.26
N GLN A 181 0.25 -10.11 9.72
CA GLN A 181 0.77 -9.32 8.59
C GLN A 181 0.01 -9.60 7.29
N ILE A 182 -0.39 -10.86 7.08
CA ILE A 182 -1.26 -11.21 5.95
C ILE A 182 -2.62 -10.52 6.08
N ALA A 183 -3.21 -10.51 7.28
CA ALA A 183 -4.47 -9.80 7.53
C ALA A 183 -4.36 -8.30 7.22
N TYR A 184 -3.27 -7.66 7.63
CA TYR A 184 -3.01 -6.25 7.28
C TYR A 184 -2.86 -6.05 5.78
N GLY A 185 -2.15 -6.95 5.08
CA GLY A 185 -1.98 -6.86 3.63
C GLY A 185 -3.28 -7.09 2.86
N LEU A 186 -4.13 -8.02 3.32
CA LEU A 186 -5.48 -8.24 2.75
C LEU A 186 -6.36 -7.00 2.94
N ALA A 187 -6.33 -6.39 4.14
CA ALA A 187 -7.08 -5.17 4.42
C ALA A 187 -6.61 -3.99 3.54
N ASP A 188 -5.30 -3.81 3.42
CA ASP A 188 -4.70 -2.77 2.58
C ASP A 188 -5.08 -2.95 1.11
N THR A 189 -4.91 -4.15 0.56
CA THR A 189 -5.34 -4.53 -0.78
C THR A 189 -6.82 -4.20 -1.02
N TYR A 190 -7.67 -4.58 -0.07
CA TYR A 190 -9.11 -4.38 -0.15
C TYR A 190 -9.49 -2.90 -0.16
N VAL A 191 -8.90 -2.11 0.72
CA VAL A 191 -9.19 -0.67 0.82
C VAL A 191 -8.61 0.09 -0.37
N HIS A 192 -7.45 -0.28 -0.91
CA HIS A 192 -6.93 0.26 -2.17
C HIS A 192 -7.96 0.17 -3.29
N VAL A 193 -8.55 -1.02 -3.46
CA VAL A 193 -9.59 -1.21 -4.48
C VAL A 193 -10.85 -0.41 -4.13
N LEU A 194 -11.26 -0.42 -2.86
CA LEU A 194 -12.49 0.21 -2.43
C LEU A 194 -12.47 1.74 -2.62
N GLU A 195 -11.34 2.41 -2.35
CA GLU A 195 -11.21 3.86 -2.55
C GLU A 195 -11.12 4.27 -4.02
N GLN A 196 -10.78 3.37 -4.93
CA GLN A 196 -10.86 3.59 -6.37
C GLN A 196 -12.25 3.23 -6.94
N TYR A 197 -12.98 2.34 -6.28
CA TYR A 197 -14.31 1.87 -6.68
C TYR A 197 -15.45 2.71 -6.09
N MET A 198 -15.36 3.09 -4.81
CA MET A 198 -16.40 3.77 -4.04
C MET A 198 -16.42 5.28 -4.32
N THR A 199 -16.57 5.63 -5.60
CA THR A 199 -16.51 7.00 -6.11
C THR A 199 -17.78 7.34 -6.90
N THR A 200 -17.68 8.14 -7.95
CA THR A 200 -18.83 8.56 -8.78
C THR A 200 -19.43 7.37 -9.56
N PRO A 201 -20.73 7.08 -9.43
CA PRO A 201 -21.37 6.00 -10.18
C PRO A 201 -21.31 6.18 -11.69
N GLY A 202 -21.26 5.06 -12.43
CA GLY A 202 -21.46 5.02 -13.88
C GLY A 202 -20.30 5.54 -14.74
N GLN A 203 -19.14 5.83 -14.17
CA GLN A 203 -17.98 6.29 -14.94
C GLN A 203 -17.44 5.21 -15.89
N SER A 204 -17.30 3.98 -15.43
CA SER A 204 -16.82 2.86 -16.23
C SER A 204 -17.34 1.52 -15.71
N ARG A 205 -18.12 0.83 -16.54
CA ARG A 205 -18.57 -0.54 -16.21
C ARG A 205 -17.38 -1.52 -16.16
N LEU A 206 -16.39 -1.32 -17.01
CA LEU A 206 -15.21 -2.21 -17.06
C LEU A 206 -14.36 -2.07 -15.81
N MET A 207 -14.05 -0.85 -15.38
CA MET A 207 -13.27 -0.62 -14.15
C MET A 207 -14.03 -1.10 -12.92
N ASP A 208 -15.34 -0.89 -12.86
CA ASP A 208 -16.20 -1.46 -11.80
C ASP A 208 -16.04 -2.99 -11.74
N ARG A 209 -16.14 -3.70 -12.87
CA ARG A 209 -16.02 -5.17 -12.90
C ARG A 209 -14.64 -5.67 -12.52
N TRP A 210 -13.58 -4.96 -12.89
CA TRP A 210 -12.22 -5.31 -12.49
C TRP A 210 -12.01 -5.11 -10.99
N ALA A 211 -12.47 -3.99 -10.43
CA ALA A 211 -12.46 -3.73 -9.00
C ALA A 211 -13.29 -4.78 -8.23
N GLU A 212 -14.52 -5.06 -8.67
CA GLU A 212 -15.41 -6.07 -8.10
C GLU A 212 -14.75 -7.46 -8.12
N GLY A 213 -14.07 -7.83 -9.21
CA GLY A 213 -13.33 -9.09 -9.32
C GLY A 213 -12.22 -9.22 -8.27
N ILE A 214 -11.43 -8.16 -8.05
CA ILE A 214 -10.38 -8.17 -7.02
C ILE A 214 -11.00 -8.25 -5.62
N LEU A 215 -12.08 -7.49 -5.33
CA LEU A 215 -12.77 -7.53 -4.04
C LEU A 215 -13.31 -8.93 -3.74
N HIS A 216 -13.97 -9.57 -4.70
CA HIS A 216 -14.47 -10.95 -4.56
C HIS A 216 -13.32 -11.93 -4.29
N THR A 217 -12.24 -11.85 -5.07
CA THR A 217 -11.06 -12.70 -4.89
C THR A 217 -10.52 -12.58 -3.46
N VAL A 218 -10.33 -11.34 -2.96
CA VAL A 218 -9.80 -11.11 -1.60
C VAL A 218 -10.73 -11.69 -0.53
N ILE A 219 -12.05 -11.53 -0.66
CA ILE A 219 -13.04 -12.12 0.27
C ILE A 219 -12.97 -13.65 0.25
N GLU A 220 -12.89 -14.26 -0.93
CA GLU A 220 -12.88 -15.71 -1.09
C GLU A 220 -11.59 -16.37 -0.58
N ILE A 221 -10.44 -15.74 -0.81
CA ILE A 221 -9.14 -16.32 -0.42
C ILE A 221 -8.80 -16.10 1.06
N ALA A 222 -9.31 -15.04 1.70
CA ALA A 222 -8.97 -14.72 3.08
C ALA A 222 -9.19 -15.89 4.08
N PRO A 223 -10.33 -16.57 4.14
CA PRO A 223 -10.51 -17.75 5.00
C PRO A 223 -9.61 -18.91 4.58
N ARG A 224 -9.39 -19.14 3.29
CA ARG A 224 -8.52 -20.22 2.78
C ARG A 224 -7.05 -20.01 3.17
N ILE A 225 -6.55 -18.79 3.14
CA ILE A 225 -5.19 -18.45 3.61
C ILE A 225 -5.07 -18.77 5.10
N ARG A 226 -6.08 -18.44 5.91
CA ARG A 226 -6.08 -18.74 7.34
C ARG A 226 -6.07 -20.24 7.62
N GLU A 227 -6.76 -21.03 6.80
CA GLU A 227 -6.76 -22.49 6.88
C GLU A 227 -5.43 -23.11 6.46
N ASN A 228 -4.86 -22.67 5.35
CA ASN A 228 -3.59 -23.17 4.82
C ASN A 228 -2.80 -22.07 4.08
N GLN A 229 -1.93 -21.39 4.81
CA GLN A 229 -1.03 -20.36 4.26
C GLN A 229 0.01 -20.92 3.26
N HIS A 230 0.21 -22.25 3.23
CA HIS A 230 1.16 -22.89 2.32
C HIS A 230 0.50 -23.35 1.00
N ASP A 231 -0.77 -23.02 0.77
CA ASP A 231 -1.44 -23.25 -0.52
C ASP A 231 -0.91 -22.25 -1.56
N TYR A 232 -0.05 -22.75 -2.44
CA TYR A 232 0.59 -21.95 -3.48
C TYR A 232 -0.43 -21.26 -4.40
N ALA A 233 -1.51 -21.92 -4.76
CA ALA A 233 -2.52 -21.36 -5.65
C ALA A 233 -3.22 -20.16 -4.97
N VAL A 234 -3.63 -20.33 -3.72
CA VAL A 234 -4.29 -19.27 -2.94
C VAL A 234 -3.36 -18.09 -2.69
N MET A 235 -2.09 -18.35 -2.35
CA MET A 235 -1.12 -17.28 -2.14
C MET A 235 -0.71 -16.58 -3.46
N SER A 236 -0.81 -17.28 -4.59
CA SER A 236 -0.63 -16.68 -5.92
C SER A 236 -1.74 -15.67 -6.24
N GLU A 237 -2.99 -16.02 -5.95
CA GLU A 237 -4.12 -15.11 -6.10
C GLU A 237 -3.99 -13.88 -5.19
N TYR A 238 -3.60 -14.09 -3.93
CA TYR A 238 -3.37 -12.97 -3.00
C TYR A 238 -2.29 -12.01 -3.51
N MET A 239 -1.14 -12.55 -3.91
CA MET A 239 -0.02 -11.75 -4.39
C MET A 239 -0.40 -10.93 -5.63
N LEU A 240 -1.07 -11.55 -6.60
CA LEU A 240 -1.53 -10.84 -7.80
C LEU A 240 -2.64 -9.82 -7.49
N ALA A 241 -3.61 -10.16 -6.65
CA ALA A 241 -4.67 -9.23 -6.24
C ALA A 241 -4.09 -7.97 -5.60
N ALA A 242 -3.11 -8.10 -4.68
CA ALA A 242 -2.45 -6.98 -4.05
C ALA A 242 -1.69 -6.09 -5.05
N THR A 243 -0.96 -6.68 -5.98
CA THR A 243 -0.24 -5.95 -7.03
C THR A 243 -1.21 -5.20 -7.95
N LEU A 244 -2.30 -5.86 -8.38
CA LEU A 244 -3.28 -5.28 -9.32
C LEU A 244 -4.19 -4.24 -8.64
N ALA A 245 -4.33 -4.28 -7.33
CA ALA A 245 -5.11 -3.32 -6.56
C ALA A 245 -4.56 -1.88 -6.66
N LEU A 246 -3.23 -1.71 -6.85
CA LEU A 246 -2.60 -0.39 -6.90
C LEU A 246 -1.47 -0.29 -7.95
N ASN A 247 -1.72 -0.76 -9.16
CA ASN A 247 -0.82 -0.63 -10.31
C ASN A 247 -1.37 0.26 -11.42
N ASP A 248 -2.32 1.11 -11.11
CA ASP A 248 -3.00 2.05 -12.00
C ASP A 248 -4.02 1.44 -12.99
N MET A 249 -4.17 0.11 -13.04
CA MET A 249 -5.11 -0.51 -14.00
C MET A 249 -6.58 -0.18 -13.70
N ILE A 250 -7.03 -0.35 -12.46
CA ILE A 250 -8.44 -0.17 -12.11
C ILE A 250 -8.88 1.30 -11.99
N ARG A 251 -7.93 2.23 -12.00
CA ARG A 251 -8.21 3.68 -11.94
C ARG A 251 -8.36 4.35 -13.30
N MET A 252 -8.17 3.64 -14.41
CA MET A 252 -8.18 4.22 -15.75
C MET A 252 -9.48 4.96 -16.05
N GLY A 253 -9.40 6.30 -16.14
CA GLY A 253 -10.52 7.17 -16.49
C GLY A 253 -11.64 7.27 -15.45
N VAL A 254 -11.41 6.84 -14.19
CA VAL A 254 -12.36 6.97 -13.08
C VAL A 254 -11.81 7.87 -11.97
N ALA A 255 -12.70 8.45 -11.17
CA ALA A 255 -12.32 9.21 -9.99
C ALA A 255 -11.78 8.29 -8.89
N GLN A 256 -10.98 8.85 -7.99
CA GLN A 256 -10.41 8.16 -6.83
C GLN A 256 -10.64 9.00 -5.59
N ASP A 257 -10.77 8.35 -4.43
CA ASP A 257 -11.07 9.03 -3.17
C ASP A 257 -9.82 9.32 -2.32
N TRP A 258 -9.18 8.31 -1.77
CA TRP A 258 -7.98 8.36 -0.91
C TRP A 258 -8.16 9.05 0.46
N ALA A 259 -9.37 9.47 0.84
CA ALA A 259 -9.61 10.13 2.12
C ALA A 259 -9.31 9.21 3.31
N THR A 260 -9.68 7.91 3.21
CA THR A 260 -9.38 6.90 4.24
C THR A 260 -7.89 6.74 4.44
N HIS A 261 -7.12 6.66 3.35
CA HIS A 261 -5.66 6.56 3.41
C HIS A 261 -5.02 7.77 4.08
N MET A 262 -5.44 8.99 3.73
CA MET A 262 -4.87 10.20 4.30
C MET A 262 -5.15 10.36 5.79
N ILE A 263 -6.35 9.98 6.25
CA ILE A 263 -6.66 9.92 7.69
C ILE A 263 -5.85 8.80 8.37
N GLY A 264 -5.74 7.64 7.73
CA GLY A 264 -4.95 6.51 8.22
C GLY A 264 -3.45 6.83 8.38
N HIS A 265 -2.89 7.66 7.51
CA HIS A 265 -1.50 8.13 7.61
C HIS A 265 -1.26 8.93 8.90
N GLU A 266 -2.21 9.78 9.32
CA GLU A 266 -2.11 10.51 10.58
C GLU A 266 -2.14 9.58 11.79
N LEU A 267 -3.00 8.55 11.77
CA LEU A 267 -3.01 7.54 12.84
C LEU A 267 -1.69 6.78 12.92
N THR A 268 -1.10 6.45 11.77
CA THR A 268 0.25 5.86 11.72
C THR A 268 1.30 6.81 12.29
N ALA A 269 1.30 8.08 11.86
CA ALA A 269 2.29 9.07 12.26
C ALA A 269 2.23 9.39 13.77
N LEU A 270 1.03 9.38 14.37
CA LEU A 270 0.82 9.70 15.78
C LEU A 270 1.02 8.51 16.72
N HIS A 271 0.66 7.30 16.28
CA HIS A 271 0.59 6.11 17.15
C HIS A 271 1.44 4.93 16.68
N GLY A 272 2.07 5.01 15.50
CA GLY A 272 2.87 3.91 14.95
C GLY A 272 2.04 2.70 14.49
N LEU A 273 0.72 2.83 14.35
CA LEU A 273 -0.13 1.75 13.90
C LEU A 273 0.27 1.27 12.50
N THR A 274 0.17 -0.04 12.28
CA THR A 274 0.38 -0.64 10.96
C THR A 274 -0.66 -0.12 9.97
N HIS A 275 -0.25 0.21 8.75
CA HIS A 275 -1.09 0.86 7.75
C HIS A 275 -2.42 0.12 7.51
N GLY A 276 -2.40 -1.19 7.24
CA GLY A 276 -3.64 -1.96 7.06
C GLY A 276 -4.59 -1.95 8.27
N ALA A 277 -4.06 -1.78 9.50
CA ALA A 277 -4.90 -1.62 10.68
C ALA A 277 -5.63 -0.27 10.69
N THR A 278 -4.93 0.82 10.36
CA THR A 278 -5.57 2.14 10.29
C THR A 278 -6.67 2.20 9.24
N LEU A 279 -6.47 1.52 8.11
CA LEU A 279 -7.45 1.46 7.04
C LEU A 279 -8.71 0.67 7.44
N ALA A 280 -8.54 -0.48 8.12
CA ALA A 280 -9.67 -1.28 8.60
C ALA A 280 -10.56 -0.52 9.61
N ILE A 281 -9.95 0.40 10.39
CA ILE A 281 -10.69 1.28 11.30
C ILE A 281 -11.42 2.38 10.52
N VAL A 282 -10.69 3.15 9.71
CA VAL A 282 -11.17 4.42 9.15
C VAL A 282 -12.21 4.24 8.03
N ILE A 283 -12.09 3.19 7.21
CA ILE A 283 -12.95 3.00 6.03
C ILE A 283 -14.44 2.95 6.39
N ASN A 284 -14.82 2.29 7.48
CA ASN A 284 -16.22 2.18 7.87
C ASN A 284 -16.80 3.53 8.33
N GLY A 285 -16.01 4.34 9.04
CA GLY A 285 -16.38 5.72 9.36
C GLY A 285 -16.54 6.59 8.11
N THR A 286 -15.63 6.45 7.15
CA THR A 286 -15.72 7.13 5.84
C THR A 286 -17.03 6.77 5.12
N LEU A 287 -17.36 5.48 5.04
CA LEU A 287 -18.58 5.02 4.39
C LEU A 287 -19.86 5.50 5.11
N ARG A 288 -19.86 5.51 6.45
CA ARG A 288 -21.01 6.00 7.26
C ARG A 288 -21.21 7.50 7.07
N VAL A 289 -20.18 8.29 7.19
CA VAL A 289 -20.27 9.76 7.15
C VAL A 289 -20.55 10.28 5.75
N LEU A 290 -19.95 9.67 4.74
CA LEU A 290 -20.13 10.04 3.32
C LEU A 290 -21.22 9.24 2.62
N ARG A 291 -22.09 8.52 3.35
CA ARG A 291 -23.12 7.63 2.79
C ARG A 291 -24.04 8.31 1.78
N GLY A 292 -24.40 9.57 2.01
CA GLY A 292 -25.22 10.34 1.09
C GLY A 292 -24.53 10.61 -0.25
N GLN A 293 -23.27 11.02 -0.21
CA GLN A 293 -22.43 11.24 -1.39
C GLN A 293 -22.18 9.94 -2.15
N LYS A 294 -21.91 8.85 -1.42
CA LYS A 294 -21.56 7.53 -1.98
C LYS A 294 -22.77 6.59 -2.17
N ARG A 295 -24.02 7.09 -2.00
CA ARG A 295 -25.25 6.29 -2.00
C ARG A 295 -25.33 5.30 -3.16
N GLY A 296 -25.15 5.77 -4.40
CA GLY A 296 -25.27 4.92 -5.58
C GLY A 296 -24.24 3.80 -5.63
N LYS A 297 -23.01 4.08 -5.20
CA LYS A 297 -21.94 3.10 -5.12
C LYS A 297 -22.10 2.14 -3.94
N LEU A 298 -22.60 2.59 -2.80
CA LEU A 298 -22.91 1.73 -1.66
C LEU A 298 -23.98 0.70 -2.01
N LEU A 299 -25.05 1.11 -2.72
CA LEU A 299 -26.08 0.21 -3.20
C LEU A 299 -25.53 -0.80 -4.21
N GLN A 300 -24.72 -0.34 -5.19
CA GLN A 300 -24.04 -1.19 -6.16
C GLN A 300 -23.10 -2.20 -5.49
N TYR A 301 -22.32 -1.75 -4.52
CA TYR A 301 -21.37 -2.56 -3.76
C TYR A 301 -22.10 -3.61 -2.91
N GLY A 302 -23.16 -3.22 -2.20
CA GLY A 302 -24.01 -4.13 -1.44
C GLY A 302 -24.61 -5.23 -2.30
N GLU A 303 -25.16 -4.85 -3.46
CA GLU A 303 -25.76 -5.81 -4.40
C GLU A 303 -24.70 -6.76 -4.98
N ARG A 304 -23.60 -6.22 -5.49
CA ARG A 304 -22.67 -6.99 -6.34
C ARG A 304 -21.61 -7.77 -5.57
N ILE A 305 -21.22 -7.27 -4.40
CA ILE A 305 -20.19 -7.93 -3.57
C ILE A 305 -20.83 -8.76 -2.46
N TRP A 306 -21.90 -8.26 -1.85
CA TRP A 306 -22.52 -8.88 -0.68
C TRP A 306 -23.88 -9.57 -0.96
N GLY A 307 -24.41 -9.45 -2.18
CA GLY A 307 -25.71 -10.00 -2.54
C GLY A 307 -26.91 -9.34 -1.84
N ILE A 308 -26.74 -8.11 -1.35
CA ILE A 308 -27.78 -7.37 -0.61
C ILE A 308 -28.72 -6.68 -1.60
N THR A 309 -29.89 -7.29 -1.85
CA THR A 309 -30.84 -6.83 -2.87
C THR A 309 -32.19 -6.41 -2.31
N ASP A 310 -32.57 -6.89 -1.14
CA ASP A 310 -33.87 -6.69 -0.49
C ASP A 310 -33.84 -5.60 0.58
N GLY A 311 -34.98 -4.96 0.82
CA GLY A 311 -35.15 -3.84 1.75
C GLY A 311 -35.07 -2.47 1.09
N SER A 312 -35.32 -1.43 1.87
CA SER A 312 -35.15 -0.04 1.45
C SER A 312 -33.69 0.27 1.18
N ASP A 313 -33.42 1.32 0.44
CA ASP A 313 -32.05 1.74 0.14
C ASP A 313 -31.25 2.03 1.43
N GLU A 314 -31.89 2.61 2.45
CA GLU A 314 -31.22 2.89 3.73
C GLU A 314 -30.84 1.60 4.49
N GLU A 315 -31.74 0.62 4.53
CA GLU A 315 -31.48 -0.70 5.12
C GLU A 315 -30.37 -1.44 4.35
N ARG A 316 -30.41 -1.38 3.02
CA ARG A 316 -29.36 -1.97 2.16
C ARG A 316 -28.00 -1.33 2.41
N ILE A 317 -27.92 0.00 2.53
CA ILE A 317 -26.67 0.72 2.83
C ILE A 317 -26.13 0.34 4.21
N GLU A 318 -26.99 0.31 5.25
CA GLU A 318 -26.56 -0.11 6.59
C GLU A 318 -25.99 -1.53 6.60
N ARG A 319 -26.71 -2.47 5.97
CA ARG A 319 -26.25 -3.87 5.84
C ARG A 319 -24.97 -3.98 5.05
N THR A 320 -24.78 -3.15 4.03
CA THR A 320 -23.56 -3.10 3.23
C THR A 320 -22.36 -2.64 4.06
N ILE A 321 -22.52 -1.58 4.84
CA ILE A 321 -21.45 -1.08 5.74
C ILE A 321 -21.16 -2.11 6.83
N ALA A 322 -22.18 -2.74 7.41
CA ALA A 322 -22.00 -3.80 8.40
C ALA A 322 -21.26 -5.02 7.83
N ALA A 323 -21.58 -5.45 6.61
CA ALA A 323 -20.89 -6.56 5.95
C ALA A 323 -19.42 -6.21 5.65
N ASN A 324 -19.14 -4.98 5.24
CA ASN A 324 -17.76 -4.49 5.05
C ASN A 324 -16.96 -4.51 6.38
N GLU A 325 -17.56 -4.05 7.47
CA GLU A 325 -16.94 -4.07 8.79
C GLU A 325 -16.69 -5.50 9.29
N GLU A 326 -17.66 -6.41 9.09
CA GLU A 326 -17.52 -7.82 9.46
C GLU A 326 -16.40 -8.51 8.70
N PHE A 327 -16.16 -8.14 7.44
CA PHE A 327 -15.00 -8.64 6.69
C PHE A 327 -13.69 -8.35 7.43
N PHE A 328 -13.45 -7.11 7.88
CA PHE A 328 -12.23 -6.79 8.63
C PHE A 328 -12.17 -7.49 10.00
N ARG A 329 -13.30 -7.62 10.69
CA ARG A 329 -13.36 -8.42 11.93
C ARG A 329 -13.03 -9.89 11.69
N SER A 330 -13.46 -10.45 10.57
CA SER A 330 -13.13 -11.83 10.19
C SER A 330 -11.64 -12.05 9.94
N LEU A 331 -10.90 -10.99 9.56
CA LEU A 331 -9.44 -10.98 9.47
C LEU A 331 -8.75 -10.88 10.85
N GLY A 332 -9.49 -10.67 11.93
CA GLY A 332 -8.97 -10.43 13.27
C GLY A 332 -8.40 -9.02 13.48
N LEU A 333 -8.91 -8.05 12.73
CA LEU A 333 -8.49 -6.65 12.80
C LEU A 333 -9.45 -5.80 13.63
N SER A 334 -8.89 -4.80 14.31
CA SER A 334 -9.68 -3.75 14.96
C SER A 334 -10.42 -2.92 13.92
N THR A 335 -11.70 -2.59 14.20
CA THR A 335 -12.55 -1.75 13.36
C THR A 335 -12.98 -0.46 14.03
N HIS A 336 -12.53 -0.24 15.28
CA HIS A 336 -12.82 0.93 16.10
C HIS A 336 -11.55 1.47 16.76
N LEU A 337 -11.46 2.80 16.88
CA LEU A 337 -10.35 3.50 17.53
C LEU A 337 -10.19 3.09 19.00
N SER A 338 -11.30 2.88 19.69
CA SER A 338 -11.30 2.46 21.10
C SER A 338 -10.62 1.10 21.35
N GLN A 339 -10.54 0.23 20.32
CA GLN A 339 -9.82 -1.04 20.41
C GLN A 339 -8.29 -0.89 20.38
N GLU A 340 -7.82 0.30 19.97
CA GLU A 340 -6.39 0.67 19.94
C GLU A 340 -6.07 1.78 20.95
N ASP A 341 -6.93 1.98 21.98
CA ASP A 341 -6.79 3.00 23.01
C ASP A 341 -6.68 4.44 22.46
N ILE A 342 -7.28 4.70 21.29
CA ILE A 342 -7.29 5.99 20.61
C ILE A 342 -8.64 6.67 20.83
N GLY A 343 -8.60 7.95 21.23
CA GLY A 343 -9.80 8.72 21.56
C GLY A 343 -9.74 10.17 21.11
N GLU A 344 -10.54 10.99 21.73
CA GLU A 344 -10.83 12.39 21.39
C GLU A 344 -9.57 13.27 21.17
N THR A 345 -8.52 13.09 21.98
CA THR A 345 -7.28 13.89 21.85
C THR A 345 -6.63 13.71 20.49
N THR A 346 -6.61 12.49 19.97
CA THR A 346 -6.07 12.19 18.62
C THR A 346 -6.97 12.75 17.54
N ILE A 347 -8.29 12.63 17.70
CA ILE A 347 -9.26 13.17 16.73
C ILE A 347 -9.09 14.69 16.62
N ALA A 348 -8.99 15.40 17.74
CA ALA A 348 -8.77 16.85 17.76
C ALA A 348 -7.43 17.25 17.13
N GLU A 349 -6.36 16.45 17.33
CA GLU A 349 -5.05 16.72 16.73
C GLU A 349 -5.08 16.53 15.20
N ILE A 350 -5.73 15.48 14.70
CA ILE A 350 -5.86 15.24 13.26
C ILE A 350 -6.69 16.36 12.60
N GLU A 351 -7.80 16.77 13.21
CA GLU A 351 -8.58 17.92 12.77
C GLU A 351 -7.72 19.19 12.67
N ARG A 352 -6.95 19.48 13.72
CA ARG A 352 -6.04 20.63 13.79
C ARG A 352 -5.00 20.59 12.65
N ARG A 353 -4.38 19.44 12.41
CA ARG A 353 -3.35 19.24 11.36
C ARG A 353 -3.95 19.47 9.97
N PHE A 354 -5.10 18.88 9.68
CA PHE A 354 -5.75 19.04 8.38
C PHE A 354 -6.18 20.51 8.15
N ASN A 355 -6.68 21.18 9.19
CA ASN A 355 -7.03 22.60 9.09
C ASN A 355 -5.79 23.47 8.88
N ALA A 356 -4.70 23.23 9.59
CA ALA A 356 -3.44 23.97 9.44
C ALA A 356 -2.82 23.80 8.05
N ALA A 357 -2.89 22.60 7.48
CA ALA A 357 -2.41 22.31 6.13
C ALA A 357 -3.39 22.72 5.01
N GLY A 358 -4.60 23.18 5.34
CA GLY A 358 -5.65 23.45 4.35
C GLY A 358 -6.08 22.22 3.55
N SER A 359 -5.98 21.03 4.16
CA SER A 359 -6.24 19.75 3.50
C SER A 359 -7.65 19.64 2.94
N ARG A 360 -7.77 19.03 1.76
CA ARG A 360 -9.04 18.76 1.08
C ARG A 360 -8.89 17.43 0.34
N PHE A 361 -9.28 16.34 0.97
CA PHE A 361 -9.18 14.98 0.42
C PHE A 361 -10.52 14.47 -0.08
N GLY A 362 -10.50 13.26 -0.66
CA GLY A 362 -11.66 12.61 -1.26
C GLY A 362 -11.93 13.06 -2.69
N GLU A 363 -12.75 12.29 -3.40
CA GLU A 363 -13.10 12.57 -4.81
C GLU A 363 -13.74 13.95 -5.03
N ALA A 364 -14.53 14.40 -4.05
CA ALA A 364 -15.20 15.71 -4.07
C ALA A 364 -14.39 16.83 -3.41
N ARG A 365 -13.18 16.54 -2.92
CA ARG A 365 -12.32 17.47 -2.18
C ARG A 365 -13.02 18.16 -1.01
N ASN A 366 -13.88 17.43 -0.32
CA ASN A 366 -14.68 17.92 0.80
C ASN A 366 -14.32 17.30 2.16
N VAL A 367 -13.31 16.42 2.20
CA VAL A 367 -12.79 15.88 3.45
C VAL A 367 -11.70 16.82 3.96
N ASP A 368 -12.12 17.81 4.76
CA ASP A 368 -11.28 18.73 5.52
C ASP A 368 -11.13 18.26 6.96
N GLY A 369 -10.56 19.09 7.84
CA GLY A 369 -10.38 18.75 9.25
C GLY A 369 -11.71 18.43 9.97
N ALA A 370 -12.74 19.22 9.74
CA ALA A 370 -14.05 18.99 10.36
C ALA A 370 -14.71 17.70 9.86
N MET A 371 -14.56 17.37 8.58
CA MET A 371 -15.07 16.12 8.03
C MET A 371 -14.25 14.92 8.52
N ALA A 372 -12.91 15.04 8.58
CA ALA A 372 -12.04 14.00 9.15
C ALA A 372 -12.39 13.71 10.61
N ARG A 373 -12.68 14.76 11.42
CA ARG A 373 -13.20 14.61 12.78
C ARG A 373 -14.46 13.76 12.81
N ARG A 374 -15.47 14.09 12.01
CA ARG A 374 -16.73 13.33 11.94
C ARG A 374 -16.51 11.87 11.54
N ILE A 375 -15.59 11.62 10.61
CA ILE A 375 -15.23 10.27 10.18
C ILE A 375 -14.62 9.49 11.36
N LEU A 376 -13.68 10.09 12.07
CA LEU A 376 -13.01 9.46 13.21
C LEU A 376 -13.96 9.25 14.41
N GLU A 377 -14.86 10.21 14.68
CA GLU A 377 -15.92 10.04 15.69
C GLU A 377 -16.84 8.86 15.36
N ALA A 378 -17.13 8.62 14.09
CA ALA A 378 -17.90 7.46 13.64
C ALA A 378 -17.10 6.13 13.72
N CYS A 379 -15.81 6.17 14.07
CA CYS A 379 -14.94 5.03 14.31
C CYS A 379 -14.67 4.76 15.81
N LEU A 380 -15.25 5.55 16.76
CA LEU A 380 -15.11 5.32 18.19
C LEU A 380 -15.94 4.11 18.63
#